data_e3fefa80afeaab5157560e32fb5b6c2d
#
_entry.id   e3fefa80afeaab5157560e32fb5b6c2d
#
_cell.length_a   1.000
_cell.length_b   1.000
_cell.length_c   1.000
_cell.angle_alpha   90.00
_cell.angle_beta   90.00
_cell.angle_gamma   90.00
#
_symmetry.space_group_name_H-M   'P 1'
#
loop_
_entity.id
_entity.type
_entity.pdbx_description
1 polymer ?
#
loop_
_entity_poly.entity_id
_entity_poly.type
_entity_poly.pdbx_seq_one_letter_code
_entity_poly.pdbx_strand_id
1 'polypeptide(L)'
;MRVEIGQVEAIFRYPVKSMGGERLDSANLGWHGLDGDRRLALRRMDDRGAFPWLSASKLPDLVLFTPLRREDGAGGHLPTHVRTPDGEEMDVFGADLAAEIGRRHGASVQMMQLKHGIFDEASISVIALDTVSEIGQLAGVSPDMRRFRPNIVVRSVRSVPFQEDEWVGGVLSFGEGSDAPAVAVTMRDERCSMINIDPDSASRAPEMMKAVVRANQNCAGIYGTVTRIGRVAVGQTIVLRPATEDRR
;
A
#
# COMPACT_ATOMS: atom_id res chain seq x y z
N MET A 1 15.51 -1.24 24.53
CA MET A 1 16.11 -2.51 24.01
C MET A 1 15.72 -2.64 22.55
N ARG A 2 16.57 -3.19 21.67
CA ARG A 2 16.19 -3.50 20.27
C ARG A 2 15.79 -4.97 20.21
N VAL A 3 14.72 -5.30 19.49
CA VAL A 3 14.20 -6.66 19.37
C VAL A 3 14.02 -6.99 17.90
N GLU A 4 14.57 -8.09 17.41
CA GLU A 4 14.26 -8.61 16.08
C GLU A 4 12.80 -9.09 16.08
N ILE A 5 12.03 -8.60 15.09
CA ILE A 5 10.60 -8.93 14.96
C ILE A 5 10.30 -9.77 13.72
N GLY A 6 11.22 -9.86 12.78
CA GLY A 6 11.03 -10.60 11.54
C GLY A 6 11.93 -10.14 10.41
N GLN A 7 11.50 -10.48 9.21
CA GLN A 7 12.17 -10.11 7.97
C GLN A 7 11.18 -9.52 6.97
N VAL A 8 11.69 -8.75 6.03
CA VAL A 8 10.90 -8.24 4.89
C VAL A 8 10.55 -9.42 3.97
N GLU A 9 9.27 -9.80 3.93
CA GLU A 9 8.75 -10.88 3.08
C GLU A 9 8.47 -10.41 1.66
N ALA A 10 7.88 -9.21 1.54
CA ALA A 10 7.56 -8.61 0.25
C ALA A 10 7.55 -7.09 0.36
N ILE A 11 7.86 -6.45 -0.76
CA ILE A 11 7.77 -5.00 -0.94
C ILE A 11 6.84 -4.73 -2.11
N PHE A 12 5.87 -3.83 -1.92
CA PHE A 12 4.96 -3.39 -2.96
C PHE A 12 5.00 -1.89 -3.14
N ARG A 13 4.94 -1.46 -4.39
CA ARG A 13 4.75 -0.08 -4.79
C ARG A 13 3.47 0.04 -5.59
N TYR A 14 2.70 1.09 -5.36
CA TYR A 14 1.44 1.40 -6.04
C TYR A 14 1.54 2.77 -6.68
N PRO A 15 2.13 2.92 -7.86
CA PRO A 15 2.42 4.22 -8.45
C PRO A 15 1.20 5.10 -8.65
N VAL A 16 0.05 4.47 -8.98
CA VAL A 16 -1.25 5.13 -9.17
C VAL A 16 -2.21 4.69 -8.07
N LYS A 17 -2.83 5.66 -7.39
CA LYS A 17 -3.85 5.37 -6.36
C LYS A 17 -4.95 4.46 -6.92
N SER A 18 -5.24 3.38 -6.21
CA SER A 18 -6.27 2.37 -6.51
C SER A 18 -6.02 1.46 -7.72
N MET A 19 -5.00 1.68 -8.52
CA MET A 19 -4.60 0.74 -9.58
C MET A 19 -3.75 -0.41 -9.03
N GLY A 20 -3.46 -1.39 -9.86
CA GLY A 20 -2.56 -2.51 -9.56
C GLY A 20 -1.22 -2.02 -9.02
N GLY A 21 -0.60 -2.81 -8.18
CA GLY A 21 0.74 -2.57 -7.63
C GLY A 21 1.78 -3.44 -8.31
N GLU A 22 3.04 -3.14 -8.06
CA GLU A 22 4.19 -3.92 -8.47
C GLU A 22 4.92 -4.49 -7.26
N ARG A 23 5.34 -5.74 -7.34
CA ARG A 23 6.20 -6.36 -6.34
C ARG A 23 7.65 -6.07 -6.69
N LEU A 24 8.43 -5.68 -5.69
CA LEU A 24 9.83 -5.29 -5.83
C LEU A 24 10.73 -6.16 -4.95
N ASP A 25 11.93 -6.47 -5.42
CA ASP A 25 12.97 -7.11 -4.60
C ASP A 25 13.62 -6.11 -3.63
N SER A 26 13.62 -4.83 -3.99
CA SER A 26 14.09 -3.75 -3.15
C SER A 26 13.53 -2.40 -3.60
N ALA A 27 13.46 -1.45 -2.69
CA ALA A 27 13.01 -0.09 -2.97
C ALA A 27 13.80 0.94 -2.16
N ASN A 28 13.88 2.16 -2.68
CA ASN A 28 14.39 3.28 -1.91
C ASN A 28 13.28 3.84 -1.02
N LEU A 29 13.59 3.95 0.26
CA LEU A 29 12.77 4.62 1.27
C LEU A 29 13.23 6.07 1.36
N GLY A 30 12.48 6.98 0.76
CA GLY A 30 12.69 8.42 0.82
C GLY A 30 11.83 9.07 1.93
N TRP A 31 12.00 10.36 2.17
CA TRP A 31 11.25 11.09 3.23
C TRP A 31 9.71 11.04 3.05
N HIS A 32 9.23 10.80 1.84
CA HIS A 32 7.80 10.74 1.51
C HIS A 32 7.29 9.31 1.27
N GLY A 33 7.98 8.30 1.78
CA GLY A 33 7.64 6.89 1.56
C GLY A 33 8.52 6.22 0.51
N LEU A 34 8.07 5.12 -0.09
CA LEU A 34 8.80 4.47 -1.18
C LEU A 34 8.80 5.36 -2.43
N ASP A 35 9.98 5.45 -3.08
CA ASP A 35 10.12 6.23 -4.31
C ASP A 35 9.11 5.79 -5.38
N GLY A 36 8.30 6.75 -5.86
CA GLY A 36 7.28 6.50 -6.88
C GLY A 36 5.93 5.98 -6.35
N ASP A 37 5.80 5.70 -5.04
CA ASP A 37 4.56 5.19 -4.48
C ASP A 37 3.47 6.27 -4.42
N ARG A 38 2.25 5.95 -4.90
CA ARG A 38 1.02 6.76 -4.85
C ARG A 38 1.19 8.20 -5.34
N ARG A 39 2.12 8.40 -6.30
CA ARG A 39 2.45 9.73 -6.87
C ARG A 39 1.44 10.18 -7.91
N LEU A 40 0.62 9.29 -8.40
CA LEU A 40 -0.41 9.55 -9.40
C LEU A 40 -1.79 9.19 -8.85
N ALA A 41 -2.79 9.97 -9.22
CA ALA A 41 -4.19 9.69 -8.90
C ALA A 41 -5.13 10.29 -9.93
N LEU A 42 -6.27 9.65 -10.14
CA LEU A 42 -7.35 10.14 -10.99
C LEU A 42 -8.23 11.11 -10.20
N ARG A 43 -8.31 12.34 -10.65
CA ARG A 43 -9.25 13.34 -10.12
C ARG A 43 -10.59 13.20 -10.85
N ARG A 44 -11.68 13.14 -10.10
CA ARG A 44 -13.05 13.27 -10.63
C ARG A 44 -13.32 14.75 -10.90
N MET A 45 -13.66 15.09 -12.13
CA MET A 45 -13.77 16.49 -12.57
C MET A 45 -15.06 17.18 -12.09
N ASP A 46 -16.07 16.41 -11.77
CA ASP A 46 -17.36 16.86 -11.23
C ASP A 46 -17.37 17.02 -9.71
N ASP A 47 -16.36 16.48 -9.01
CA ASP A 47 -16.28 16.53 -7.54
C ASP A 47 -15.47 17.75 -7.07
N ARG A 48 -16.13 18.59 -6.26
CA ARG A 48 -15.53 19.77 -5.62
C ARG A 48 -15.26 19.56 -4.13
N GLY A 49 -15.43 18.34 -3.62
CA GLY A 49 -15.19 17.99 -2.21
C GLY A 49 -13.71 17.95 -1.87
N ALA A 50 -13.43 17.75 -0.60
CA ALA A 50 -12.06 17.66 -0.06
C ALA A 50 -11.29 16.42 -0.55
N PHE A 51 -12.01 15.39 -1.02
CA PHE A 51 -11.42 14.16 -1.54
C PHE A 51 -11.92 13.84 -2.97
N PRO A 52 -11.45 14.58 -3.99
CA PRO A 52 -11.93 14.44 -5.36
C PRO A 52 -11.34 13.21 -6.09
N TRP A 53 -10.57 12.38 -5.41
CA TRP A 53 -9.85 11.27 -6.04
C TRP A 53 -10.77 10.09 -6.32
N LEU A 54 -10.68 9.55 -7.53
CA LEU A 54 -11.34 8.31 -7.88
C LEU A 54 -10.62 7.14 -7.16
N SER A 55 -11.38 6.36 -6.42
CA SER A 55 -10.88 5.17 -5.72
C SER A 55 -11.55 3.90 -6.22
N ALA A 56 -10.93 2.76 -6.00
CA ALA A 56 -11.51 1.47 -6.35
C ALA A 56 -12.80 1.16 -5.55
N SER A 57 -13.05 1.83 -4.44
CA SER A 57 -14.36 1.73 -3.76
C SER A 57 -15.50 2.24 -4.66
N LYS A 58 -15.23 3.22 -5.54
CA LYS A 58 -16.18 3.77 -6.52
C LYS A 58 -16.14 3.05 -7.87
N LEU A 59 -14.97 2.64 -8.32
CA LEU A 59 -14.74 1.88 -9.55
C LEU A 59 -13.81 0.69 -9.24
N PRO A 60 -14.35 -0.48 -8.87
CA PRO A 60 -13.56 -1.66 -8.51
C PRO A 60 -12.55 -2.08 -9.57
N ASP A 61 -12.92 -1.96 -10.82
CA ASP A 61 -12.07 -2.32 -11.98
C ASP A 61 -10.72 -1.60 -12.01
N LEU A 62 -10.55 -0.50 -11.26
CA LEU A 62 -9.27 0.19 -11.19
C LEU A 62 -8.13 -0.72 -10.72
N VAL A 63 -8.41 -1.72 -9.87
CA VAL A 63 -7.37 -2.65 -9.40
C VAL A 63 -6.77 -3.50 -10.53
N LEU A 64 -7.51 -3.67 -11.64
CA LEU A 64 -7.09 -4.44 -12.82
C LEU A 64 -6.23 -3.63 -13.79
N PHE A 65 -6.22 -2.30 -13.68
CA PHE A 65 -5.34 -1.46 -14.47
C PHE A 65 -3.91 -1.57 -13.93
N THR A 66 -2.96 -1.92 -14.79
CA THR A 66 -1.56 -2.15 -14.41
C THR A 66 -0.68 -1.00 -14.87
N PRO A 67 -0.16 -0.16 -13.96
CA PRO A 67 0.84 0.84 -14.32
C PRO A 67 2.12 0.18 -14.85
N LEU A 68 2.64 0.70 -15.95
CA LEU A 68 3.83 0.17 -16.66
C LEU A 68 4.86 1.27 -16.81
N ARG A 69 6.13 0.90 -16.64
CA ARG A 69 7.25 1.74 -16.97
C ARG A 69 7.95 1.19 -18.22
N ARG A 70 8.04 2.00 -19.27
CA ARG A 70 8.88 1.70 -20.44
C ARG A 70 10.27 2.31 -20.26
N GLU A 71 11.30 1.64 -20.76
CA GLU A 71 12.71 2.04 -20.57
C GLU A 71 13.10 3.32 -21.32
N ASP A 72 12.32 3.70 -22.32
CA ASP A 72 12.48 4.90 -23.16
C ASP A 72 12.05 6.22 -22.46
N GLY A 73 11.48 6.12 -21.27
CA GLY A 73 11.09 7.28 -20.46
C GLY A 73 12.28 7.86 -19.69
N ALA A 74 12.48 9.18 -19.78
CA ALA A 74 13.49 9.92 -19.03
C ALA A 74 13.47 9.57 -17.55
N GLY A 75 14.43 8.79 -17.11
CA GLY A 75 15.00 8.52 -15.80
C GLY A 75 14.14 8.72 -14.52
N GLY A 76 12.86 8.29 -14.45
CA GLY A 76 12.04 8.45 -13.25
C GLY A 76 11.48 7.12 -12.72
N HIS A 77 10.96 7.10 -11.49
CA HIS A 77 10.30 5.93 -10.87
C HIS A 77 8.79 5.86 -11.18
N LEU A 78 8.26 6.77 -12.00
CA LEU A 78 6.84 6.84 -12.32
C LEU A 78 6.52 6.03 -13.59
N PRO A 79 5.32 5.46 -13.70
CA PRO A 79 4.87 4.78 -14.90
C PRO A 79 4.70 5.78 -16.05
N THR A 80 4.98 5.33 -17.26
CA THR A 80 4.74 6.08 -18.50
C THR A 80 3.42 5.65 -19.15
N HIS A 81 3.00 4.42 -18.95
CA HIS A 81 1.80 3.83 -19.52
C HIS A 81 0.98 3.10 -18.46
N VAL A 82 -0.25 2.77 -18.81
CA VAL A 82 -1.14 1.90 -18.05
C VAL A 82 -1.70 0.86 -18.99
N ARG A 83 -1.59 -0.43 -18.63
CA ARG A 83 -2.28 -1.50 -19.33
C ARG A 83 -3.68 -1.64 -18.75
N THR A 84 -4.69 -1.59 -19.63
CA THR A 84 -6.10 -1.78 -19.27
C THR A 84 -6.40 -3.26 -18.99
N PRO A 85 -7.54 -3.60 -18.36
CA PRO A 85 -8.00 -4.98 -18.20
C PRO A 85 -8.16 -5.74 -19.54
N ASP A 86 -8.41 -5.01 -20.63
CA ASP A 86 -8.59 -5.56 -21.97
C ASP A 86 -7.25 -5.76 -22.71
N GLY A 87 -6.11 -5.40 -22.06
CA GLY A 87 -4.76 -5.61 -22.55
C GLY A 87 -4.17 -4.45 -23.38
N GLU A 88 -4.92 -3.38 -23.59
CA GLU A 88 -4.44 -2.19 -24.30
C GLU A 88 -3.49 -1.37 -23.41
N GLU A 89 -2.44 -0.80 -24.02
CA GLU A 89 -1.51 0.08 -23.31
C GLU A 89 -1.72 1.53 -23.74
N MET A 90 -1.97 2.38 -22.78
CA MET A 90 -2.28 3.80 -22.99
C MET A 90 -1.32 4.69 -22.19
N ASP A 91 -0.97 5.85 -22.73
CA ASP A 91 -0.14 6.83 -22.00
C ASP A 91 -0.82 7.23 -20.69
N VAL A 92 -0.06 7.27 -19.59
CA VAL A 92 -0.59 7.56 -18.24
C VAL A 92 -1.26 8.93 -18.16
N PHE A 93 -0.81 9.92 -18.93
CA PHE A 93 -1.41 11.25 -19.04
C PHE A 93 -2.23 11.43 -20.34
N GLY A 94 -2.41 10.35 -21.12
CA GLY A 94 -3.13 10.39 -22.37
C GLY A 94 -4.62 10.64 -22.20
N ALA A 95 -5.22 11.29 -23.20
CA ALA A 95 -6.65 11.51 -23.26
C ALA A 95 -7.44 10.18 -23.33
N ASP A 96 -6.87 9.16 -23.99
CA ASP A 96 -7.49 7.86 -24.19
C ASP A 96 -7.67 7.12 -22.86
N LEU A 97 -6.67 7.12 -21.98
CA LEU A 97 -6.79 6.53 -20.64
C LEU A 97 -7.85 7.25 -19.80
N ALA A 98 -7.85 8.59 -19.85
CA ALA A 98 -8.85 9.38 -19.13
C ALA A 98 -10.28 9.12 -19.66
N ALA A 99 -10.43 8.98 -20.97
CA ALA A 99 -11.72 8.67 -21.62
C ALA A 99 -12.18 7.25 -21.26
N GLU A 100 -11.31 6.25 -21.32
CA GLU A 100 -11.64 4.86 -20.99
C GLU A 100 -12.08 4.70 -19.52
N ILE A 101 -11.33 5.30 -18.59
CA ILE A 101 -11.69 5.25 -17.16
C ILE A 101 -12.96 6.08 -16.91
N GLY A 102 -13.08 7.24 -17.56
CA GLY A 102 -14.29 8.09 -17.47
C GLY A 102 -15.53 7.36 -17.96
N ARG A 103 -15.45 6.60 -19.05
CA ARG A 103 -16.52 5.76 -19.58
C ARG A 103 -16.96 4.68 -18.56
N ARG A 104 -16.01 3.99 -17.95
CA ARG A 104 -16.30 2.98 -16.92
C ARG A 104 -16.85 3.61 -15.64
N HIS A 105 -16.39 4.78 -15.28
CA HIS A 105 -16.85 5.50 -14.07
C HIS A 105 -18.18 6.22 -14.26
N GLY A 106 -18.53 6.58 -15.50
CA GLY A 106 -19.72 7.38 -15.83
C GLY A 106 -19.55 8.90 -15.66
N ALA A 107 -18.32 9.38 -15.45
CA ALA A 107 -18.02 10.81 -15.32
C ALA A 107 -16.56 11.10 -15.74
N SER A 108 -16.29 12.35 -16.14
CA SER A 108 -14.94 12.75 -16.56
C SER A 108 -13.93 12.66 -15.44
N VAL A 109 -12.75 12.14 -15.78
CA VAL A 109 -11.59 12.04 -14.87
C VAL A 109 -10.35 12.62 -15.54
N GLN A 110 -9.38 12.99 -14.71
CA GLN A 110 -8.05 13.45 -15.16
C GLN A 110 -6.96 12.84 -14.29
N MET A 111 -5.91 12.33 -14.94
CA MET A 111 -4.72 11.89 -14.22
C MET A 111 -3.95 13.11 -13.70
N MET A 112 -3.60 13.06 -12.42
CA MET A 112 -2.85 14.10 -11.74
C MET A 112 -1.56 13.51 -11.15
N GLN A 113 -0.45 14.22 -11.32
CA GLN A 113 0.80 13.92 -10.62
C GLN A 113 0.95 14.81 -9.40
N LEU A 114 1.32 14.21 -8.29
CA LEU A 114 1.41 14.88 -6.99
C LEU A 114 2.82 14.83 -6.44
N LYS A 115 3.23 15.95 -5.83
CA LYS A 115 4.60 16.10 -5.33
C LYS A 115 4.92 15.12 -4.20
N HIS A 116 3.98 14.84 -3.30
CA HIS A 116 4.19 14.05 -2.08
C HIS A 116 3.41 12.75 -2.01
N GLY A 117 2.69 12.39 -3.06
CA GLY A 117 1.80 11.24 -3.08
C GLY A 117 0.45 11.50 -2.39
N ILE A 118 -0.50 10.58 -2.60
CA ILE A 118 -1.80 10.58 -1.93
C ILE A 118 -1.88 9.31 -1.08
N PHE A 119 -1.65 9.49 0.19
CA PHE A 119 -1.77 8.45 1.21
C PHE A 119 -3.11 8.64 1.94
N ASP A 120 -3.61 7.57 2.54
CA ASP A 120 -4.83 7.66 3.33
C ASP A 120 -4.51 8.30 4.71
N GLU A 121 -3.47 7.81 5.42
CA GLU A 121 -3.07 8.35 6.73
C GLU A 121 -1.57 8.63 6.81
N ALA A 122 -0.71 7.69 6.38
CA ALA A 122 0.74 7.87 6.40
C ALA A 122 1.42 7.25 5.18
N SER A 123 2.71 7.56 5.01
CA SER A 123 3.43 7.26 3.78
C SER A 123 3.89 5.80 3.64
N ILE A 124 3.90 5.03 4.72
CA ILE A 124 4.28 3.62 4.73
C ILE A 124 3.21 2.79 5.45
N SER A 125 2.69 1.78 4.77
CA SER A 125 1.83 0.75 5.34
C SER A 125 2.61 -0.56 5.47
N VAL A 126 2.55 -1.18 6.65
CA VAL A 126 3.21 -2.45 6.97
C VAL A 126 2.18 -3.43 7.51
N ILE A 127 2.24 -4.69 7.10
CA ILE A 127 1.35 -5.74 7.61
C ILE A 127 2.14 -7.04 7.83
N ALA A 128 1.80 -7.79 8.88
CA ALA A 128 2.33 -9.12 9.11
C ALA A 128 1.64 -10.16 8.22
N LEU A 129 2.41 -11.12 7.71
CA LEU A 129 1.89 -12.21 6.88
C LEU A 129 0.87 -13.07 7.64
N ASP A 130 1.09 -13.25 8.94
CA ASP A 130 0.18 -13.99 9.82
C ASP A 130 -1.18 -13.31 9.94
N THR A 131 -1.22 -11.97 9.99
CA THR A 131 -2.45 -11.16 9.98
C THR A 131 -3.23 -11.34 8.68
N VAL A 132 -2.53 -11.31 7.53
CA VAL A 132 -3.15 -11.57 6.22
C VAL A 132 -3.77 -12.97 6.17
N SER A 133 -3.04 -13.97 6.66
CA SER A 133 -3.47 -15.37 6.69
C SER A 133 -4.71 -15.56 7.57
N GLU A 134 -4.69 -15.02 8.77
CA GLU A 134 -5.80 -15.10 9.73
C GLU A 134 -7.08 -14.46 9.17
N ILE A 135 -6.98 -13.26 8.60
CA ILE A 135 -8.14 -12.58 8.02
C ILE A 135 -8.71 -13.38 6.85
N GLY A 136 -7.86 -13.92 5.98
CA GLY A 136 -8.29 -14.78 4.88
C GLY A 136 -9.05 -16.00 5.37
N GLN A 137 -8.53 -16.69 6.39
CA GLN A 137 -9.19 -17.86 7.01
C GLN A 137 -10.54 -17.51 7.62
N LEU A 138 -10.61 -16.42 8.41
CA LEU A 138 -11.84 -15.96 9.05
C LEU A 138 -12.90 -15.50 8.02
N ALA A 139 -12.47 -15.00 6.89
CA ALA A 139 -13.35 -14.57 5.80
C ALA A 139 -13.77 -15.73 4.88
N GLY A 140 -13.12 -16.90 4.97
CA GLY A 140 -13.30 -18.00 4.01
C GLY A 140 -12.82 -17.64 2.60
N VAL A 141 -11.83 -16.75 2.50
CA VAL A 141 -11.24 -16.25 1.24
C VAL A 141 -9.75 -16.59 1.22
N SER A 142 -9.22 -16.97 0.06
CA SER A 142 -7.78 -17.21 -0.07
C SER A 142 -6.98 -15.97 0.40
N PRO A 143 -6.00 -16.16 1.31
CA PRO A 143 -5.18 -15.06 1.79
C PRO A 143 -4.41 -14.39 0.65
N ASP A 144 -4.60 -13.10 0.48
CA ASP A 144 -3.86 -12.29 -0.49
C ASP A 144 -3.49 -10.93 0.10
N MET A 145 -2.20 -10.74 0.31
CA MET A 145 -1.65 -9.51 0.88
C MET A 145 -1.93 -8.27 0.03
N ARG A 146 -2.12 -8.42 -1.29
CA ARG A 146 -2.39 -7.33 -2.23
C ARG A 146 -3.71 -6.61 -1.94
N ARG A 147 -4.69 -7.29 -1.31
CA ARG A 147 -5.96 -6.68 -0.89
C ARG A 147 -5.74 -5.53 0.11
N PHE A 148 -4.76 -5.69 0.99
CA PHE A 148 -4.41 -4.71 2.02
C PHE A 148 -3.54 -3.56 1.48
N ARG A 149 -2.97 -3.72 0.28
CA ARG A 149 -2.11 -2.72 -0.39
C ARG A 149 -0.95 -2.22 0.50
N PRO A 150 -0.24 -3.11 1.18
CA PRO A 150 0.88 -2.72 2.03
C PRO A 150 2.07 -2.29 1.18
N ASN A 151 2.95 -1.45 1.75
CA ASN A 151 4.28 -1.24 1.18
C ASN A 151 5.24 -2.34 1.57
N ILE A 152 5.16 -2.81 2.82
CA ILE A 152 6.04 -3.84 3.37
C ILE A 152 5.20 -4.93 4.03
N VAL A 153 5.46 -6.17 3.64
CA VAL A 153 4.92 -7.35 4.33
C VAL A 153 6.03 -7.94 5.18
N VAL A 154 5.70 -8.26 6.42
CA VAL A 154 6.64 -8.81 7.39
C VAL A 154 6.36 -10.29 7.62
N ARG A 155 7.39 -11.13 7.46
CA ARG A 155 7.42 -12.49 8.00
C ARG A 155 7.93 -12.40 9.42
N SER A 156 7.05 -12.54 10.37
CA SER A 156 7.36 -12.33 11.78
C SER A 156 8.11 -13.52 12.41
N VAL A 157 8.96 -13.24 13.39
CA VAL A 157 9.60 -14.29 14.22
C VAL A 157 8.53 -15.01 15.06
N ARG A 158 7.60 -14.28 15.62
CA ARG A 158 6.44 -14.84 16.33
C ARG A 158 5.27 -14.94 15.34
N SER A 159 4.78 -16.14 15.06
CA SER A 159 3.62 -16.36 14.19
C SER A 159 2.31 -16.07 14.95
N VAL A 160 2.08 -14.79 15.27
CA VAL A 160 0.89 -14.32 15.98
C VAL A 160 0.17 -13.28 15.12
N PRO A 161 -1.09 -13.49 14.73
CA PRO A 161 -1.88 -12.49 14.00
C PRO A 161 -2.00 -11.19 14.78
N PHE A 162 -2.02 -10.06 14.07
CA PHE A 162 -2.17 -8.70 14.61
C PHE A 162 -1.07 -8.26 15.58
N GLN A 163 0.06 -8.97 15.64
CA GLN A 163 1.19 -8.59 16.49
C GLN A 163 1.79 -7.23 16.15
N GLU A 164 1.62 -6.77 14.92
CA GLU A 164 2.08 -5.46 14.49
C GLU A 164 1.41 -4.30 15.24
N ASP A 165 0.27 -4.52 15.86
CA ASP A 165 -0.38 -3.52 16.75
C ASP A 165 0.50 -3.16 17.96
N GLU A 166 1.31 -4.12 18.45
CA GLU A 166 2.28 -3.92 19.53
C GLU A 166 3.46 -3.03 19.12
N TRP A 167 3.65 -2.77 17.82
CA TRP A 167 4.75 -1.96 17.31
C TRP A 167 4.43 -0.45 17.28
N VAL A 168 3.17 -0.08 17.52
CA VAL A 168 2.72 1.33 17.52
C VAL A 168 3.48 2.14 18.57
N GLY A 169 3.95 3.33 18.16
CA GLY A 169 4.81 4.19 18.99
C GLY A 169 6.30 3.83 18.92
N GLY A 170 6.65 2.66 18.36
CA GLY A 170 8.02 2.21 18.18
C GLY A 170 8.63 2.67 16.85
N VAL A 171 9.86 2.24 16.61
CA VAL A 171 10.60 2.49 15.36
C VAL A 171 11.07 1.15 14.79
N LEU A 172 10.68 0.87 13.55
CA LEU A 172 11.18 -0.26 12.75
C LEU A 172 12.45 0.17 12.02
N SER A 173 13.53 -0.57 12.20
CA SER A 173 14.76 -0.41 11.42
C SER A 173 14.91 -1.62 10.49
N PHE A 174 15.21 -1.35 9.21
CA PHE A 174 15.41 -2.38 8.19
C PHE A 174 16.90 -2.67 8.09
N GLY A 175 17.38 -3.62 8.91
CA GLY A 175 18.76 -3.97 9.14
C GLY A 175 19.23 -3.60 10.55
N GLU A 176 20.41 -4.11 10.92
CA GLU A 176 20.98 -3.99 12.28
C GLU A 176 21.84 -2.72 12.46
N GLY A 177 22.33 -2.13 11.38
CA GLY A 177 23.21 -0.96 11.41
C GLY A 177 22.56 0.28 12.03
N SER A 178 23.38 1.17 12.57
CA SER A 178 22.93 2.46 13.13
C SER A 178 22.30 3.38 12.09
N ASP A 179 22.70 3.24 10.85
CA ASP A 179 22.29 3.99 9.66
C ASP A 179 21.23 3.26 8.81
N ALA A 180 20.77 2.07 9.26
CA ALA A 180 19.72 1.32 8.59
C ALA A 180 18.46 2.18 8.38
N PRO A 181 17.78 2.07 7.23
CA PRO A 181 16.51 2.78 6.97
C PRO A 181 15.51 2.52 8.09
N ALA A 182 14.70 3.52 8.44
CA ALA A 182 13.79 3.37 9.57
C ALA A 182 12.48 4.11 9.39
N VAL A 183 11.43 3.53 9.99
CA VAL A 183 10.04 4.03 10.00
C VAL A 183 9.56 4.10 11.44
N ALA A 184 9.10 5.27 11.88
CA ALA A 184 8.34 5.40 13.12
C ALA A 184 6.90 4.93 12.88
N VAL A 185 6.45 3.98 13.68
CA VAL A 185 5.09 3.46 13.62
C VAL A 185 4.17 4.41 14.36
N THR A 186 3.23 5.01 13.64
CA THR A 186 2.38 6.09 14.16
C THR A 186 1.03 5.62 14.64
N MET A 187 0.42 4.65 13.94
CA MET A 187 -0.92 4.17 14.26
C MET A 187 -1.20 2.80 13.64
N ARG A 188 -2.27 2.18 14.10
CA ARG A 188 -2.88 1.01 13.46
C ARG A 188 -3.49 1.42 12.12
N ASP A 189 -3.49 0.52 11.14
CA ASP A 189 -4.10 0.74 9.83
C ASP A 189 -5.59 0.38 9.89
N GLU A 190 -6.46 1.39 10.04
CA GLU A 190 -7.90 1.22 9.97
C GLU A 190 -8.32 0.95 8.53
N ARG A 191 -9.01 -0.16 8.30
CA ARG A 191 -9.30 -0.65 6.95
C ARG A 191 -10.61 -0.08 6.41
N CYS A 192 -10.59 0.25 5.13
CA CYS A 192 -11.78 0.62 4.37
C CYS A 192 -12.24 -0.54 3.48
N SER A 193 -13.40 -0.39 2.85
CA SER A 193 -14.00 -1.40 1.98
C SER A 193 -13.14 -1.83 0.77
N MET A 194 -12.01 -1.20 0.55
CA MET A 194 -11.03 -1.54 -0.48
C MET A 194 -10.52 -2.98 -0.35
N ILE A 195 -10.35 -3.49 0.88
CA ILE A 195 -9.89 -4.87 1.13
C ILE A 195 -10.85 -5.95 0.64
N ASN A 196 -12.12 -5.58 0.41
CA ASN A 196 -13.10 -6.51 -0.14
C ASN A 196 -12.88 -6.78 -1.63
N ILE A 197 -12.08 -5.96 -2.32
CA ILE A 197 -11.90 -6.06 -3.77
C ILE A 197 -10.79 -7.07 -4.06
N ASP A 198 -11.09 -8.04 -4.88
CA ASP A 198 -10.11 -9.01 -5.37
C ASP A 198 -9.18 -8.34 -6.39
N PRO A 199 -7.85 -8.42 -6.21
CA PRO A 199 -6.91 -7.71 -7.07
C PRO A 199 -6.81 -8.26 -8.50
N ASP A 200 -7.27 -9.48 -8.74
CA ASP A 200 -7.18 -10.13 -10.05
C ASP A 200 -8.51 -10.15 -10.83
N SER A 201 -9.64 -10.02 -10.13
CA SER A 201 -10.97 -10.10 -10.74
C SER A 201 -11.86 -8.89 -10.48
N ALA A 202 -11.45 -7.97 -9.61
CA ALA A 202 -12.26 -6.86 -9.09
C ALA A 202 -13.57 -7.30 -8.40
N SER A 203 -13.78 -8.60 -8.21
CA SER A 203 -14.93 -9.12 -7.48
C SER A 203 -14.89 -8.71 -6.00
N ARG A 204 -16.07 -8.60 -5.38
CA ARG A 204 -16.18 -8.16 -4.00
C ARG A 204 -16.43 -9.32 -3.05
N ALA A 205 -15.65 -9.39 -1.98
CA ALA A 205 -15.80 -10.30 -0.85
C ALA A 205 -16.02 -9.50 0.46
N PRO A 206 -17.26 -9.06 0.77
CA PRO A 206 -17.55 -8.26 1.97
C PRO A 206 -17.17 -8.95 3.28
N GLU A 207 -16.98 -10.26 3.24
CA GLU A 207 -16.52 -11.09 4.36
C GLU A 207 -15.15 -10.67 4.88
N MET A 208 -14.29 -10.16 4.00
CA MET A 208 -12.95 -9.65 4.37
C MET A 208 -13.07 -8.53 5.42
N MET A 209 -13.88 -7.51 5.11
CA MET A 209 -14.10 -6.39 6.04
C MET A 209 -14.77 -6.84 7.34
N LYS A 210 -15.76 -7.75 7.24
CA LYS A 210 -16.43 -8.31 8.43
C LYS A 210 -15.45 -9.08 9.32
N ALA A 211 -14.51 -9.82 8.71
CA ALA A 211 -13.48 -10.54 9.45
C ALA A 211 -12.56 -9.58 10.21
N VAL A 212 -12.07 -8.53 9.57
CA VAL A 212 -11.20 -7.51 10.21
C VAL A 212 -11.93 -6.80 11.36
N VAL A 213 -13.19 -6.39 11.16
CA VAL A 213 -13.99 -5.73 12.21
C VAL A 213 -14.13 -6.63 13.44
N ARG A 214 -14.44 -7.92 13.23
CA ARG A 214 -14.66 -8.87 14.34
C ARG A 214 -13.36 -9.26 15.04
N ALA A 215 -12.28 -9.46 14.28
CA ALA A 215 -11.02 -9.96 14.82
C ALA A 215 -10.23 -8.85 15.51
N ASN A 216 -10.21 -7.64 14.97
CA ASN A 216 -9.31 -6.59 15.44
C ASN A 216 -9.83 -5.16 15.27
N GLN A 217 -11.11 -4.92 15.60
CA GLN A 217 -11.68 -3.56 15.68
C GLN A 217 -11.47 -2.73 14.41
N ASN A 218 -11.64 -3.32 13.24
CA ASN A 218 -11.44 -2.71 11.93
C ASN A 218 -9.98 -2.41 11.56
N CYS A 219 -8.99 -2.89 12.29
CA CYS A 219 -7.58 -2.65 12.01
C CYS A 219 -6.86 -3.91 11.52
N ALA A 220 -5.98 -3.75 10.52
CA ALA A 220 -5.08 -4.79 10.03
C ALA A 220 -3.84 -4.15 9.42
N GLY A 221 -2.68 -4.38 10.04
CA GLY A 221 -1.46 -3.67 9.73
C GLY A 221 -1.32 -2.34 10.46
N ILE A 222 -0.28 -1.62 10.15
CA ILE A 222 0.11 -0.36 10.77
C ILE A 222 0.55 0.66 9.72
N TYR A 223 0.44 1.93 10.07
CA TYR A 223 1.01 3.04 9.34
C TYR A 223 2.24 3.61 10.04
N GLY A 224 3.15 4.15 9.23
CA GLY A 224 4.33 4.83 9.75
C GLY A 224 4.87 5.91 8.83
N THR A 225 5.75 6.73 9.41
CA THR A 225 6.49 7.78 8.72
C THR A 225 7.97 7.49 8.71
N VAL A 226 8.64 7.87 7.63
CA VAL A 226 10.09 7.64 7.47
C VAL A 226 10.87 8.54 8.42
N THR A 227 11.75 7.94 9.22
CA THR A 227 12.66 8.65 10.13
C THR A 227 14.12 8.55 9.70
N ARG A 228 14.42 7.60 8.82
CA ARG A 228 15.73 7.48 8.17
C ARG A 228 15.55 6.87 6.79
N ILE A 229 16.08 7.59 5.79
CA ILE A 229 16.05 7.16 4.39
C ILE A 229 17.07 6.06 4.12
N GLY A 230 16.90 5.32 3.02
CA GLY A 230 17.84 4.31 2.55
C GLY A 230 17.14 3.23 1.73
N ARG A 231 17.85 2.16 1.44
CA ARG A 231 17.33 1.04 0.64
C ARG A 231 16.78 -0.07 1.55
N VAL A 232 15.56 -0.49 1.28
CA VAL A 232 14.92 -1.65 1.89
C VAL A 232 14.89 -2.78 0.87
N ALA A 233 15.18 -4.03 1.29
CA ALA A 233 15.21 -5.21 0.43
C ALA A 233 14.48 -6.40 1.06
N VAL A 234 13.92 -7.27 0.22
CA VAL A 234 13.34 -8.54 0.64
C VAL A 234 14.41 -9.40 1.34
N GLY A 235 14.03 -10.10 2.40
CA GLY A 235 14.92 -10.89 3.26
C GLY A 235 15.66 -10.08 4.33
N GLN A 236 15.60 -8.76 4.30
CA GLN A 236 16.27 -7.90 5.27
C GLN A 236 15.62 -8.04 6.66
N THR A 237 16.45 -8.21 7.69
CA THR A 237 16.00 -8.28 9.09
C THR A 237 15.32 -6.97 9.51
N ILE A 238 14.25 -7.08 10.27
CA ILE A 238 13.53 -5.94 10.86
C ILE A 238 13.71 -5.95 12.37
N VAL A 239 14.20 -4.84 12.89
CA VAL A 239 14.45 -4.65 14.32
C VAL A 239 13.51 -3.54 14.84
N LEU A 240 12.72 -3.87 15.85
CA LEU A 240 11.88 -2.93 16.58
C LEU A 240 12.66 -2.30 17.74
N ARG A 241 12.62 -1.00 17.82
CA ARG A 241 12.85 -0.25 19.05
C ARG A 241 11.48 0.17 19.60
N PRO A 242 10.97 -0.47 20.65
CA PRO A 242 9.67 -0.14 21.22
C PRO A 242 9.59 1.32 21.68
N ALA A 243 8.37 1.83 21.81
CA ALA A 243 8.14 3.09 22.52
C ALA A 243 8.78 3.01 23.90
N THR A 244 9.48 4.06 24.32
CA THR A 244 9.88 4.20 25.72
C THR A 244 8.63 4.44 26.54
N GLU A 245 8.28 3.54 27.45
CA GLU A 245 7.32 3.88 28.48
C GLU A 245 7.87 5.08 29.23
N ASP A 246 7.25 6.25 29.04
CA ASP A 246 7.44 7.36 29.97
C ASP A 246 7.00 6.87 31.35
N ARG A 247 7.96 6.52 32.22
CA ARG A 247 7.67 6.33 33.64
C ARG A 247 7.28 7.70 34.18
N ARG A 248 5.98 7.96 34.16
CA ARG A 248 5.40 9.03 34.97
C ARG A 248 5.29 8.56 36.43
#